data_1e778eac10c95bf12e586a6d5fb7c10a
#
_entry.id   1e778eac10c95bf12e586a6d5fb7c10a
#
_cell.length_a   1.000
_cell.length_b   1.000
_cell.length_c   1.000
_cell.angle_alpha   90.00
_cell.angle_beta   90.00
_cell.angle_gamma   90.00
#
_symmetry.space_group_name_H-M   'P 1'
#
loop_
_entity.id
_entity.type
_entity.pdbx_description
1 polymer ?
#
loop_
_entity_poly.entity_id
_entity_poly.type
_entity_poly.pdbx_seq_one_letter_code
_entity_poly.pdbx_strand_id
1 'polypeptide(L)'
;MINDLRPVLLVEDTRDDEELTIRGLERANLQNPVKVARDGQAALDYLFGTDEQDPEPVPAVVVLDVHLPRVSGLEVLKQIRAHERTRRLRW
;
A
#
# COMPACT_ATOMS: atom_id res chain seq x y z
N MET A 1 0.97 -0.60 18.95
CA MET A 1 2.23 -0.34 18.21
C MET A 1 2.61 -1.55 17.39
N ILE A 2 3.04 -1.34 16.16
CA ILE A 2 3.49 -2.42 15.28
C ILE A 2 4.97 -2.69 15.56
N ASN A 3 5.30 -3.91 16.01
CA ASN A 3 6.69 -4.33 16.18
C ASN A 3 7.33 -4.83 14.89
N ASP A 4 6.55 -4.85 13.82
CA ASP A 4 6.96 -5.31 12.50
C ASP A 4 7.63 -4.16 11.75
N LEU A 5 8.85 -4.38 11.23
CA LEU A 5 9.62 -3.37 10.51
C LEU A 5 9.41 -3.41 8.99
N ARG A 6 8.50 -4.24 8.50
CA ARG A 6 8.17 -4.25 7.07
C ARG A 6 7.57 -2.90 6.66
N PRO A 7 7.70 -2.54 5.38
CA PRO A 7 7.17 -1.25 4.90
C PRO A 7 5.66 -1.14 5.04
N VAL A 8 5.21 0.11 5.14
CA VAL A 8 3.81 0.48 4.92
C VAL A 8 3.68 0.85 3.45
N LEU A 9 2.74 0.25 2.75
CA LEU A 9 2.43 0.64 1.38
C LEU A 9 1.34 1.70 1.43
N LEU A 10 1.67 2.91 1.00
CA LEU A 10 0.72 4.02 0.87
C LEU A 10 0.32 4.16 -0.59
N VAL A 11 -0.96 4.01 -0.87
CA VAL A 11 -1.49 4.14 -2.24
C VAL A 11 -2.21 5.47 -2.32
N GLU A 12 -1.57 6.47 -2.92
CA GLU A 12 -2.04 7.85 -2.94
C GLU A 12 -1.62 8.54 -4.23
N ASP A 13 -2.55 9.15 -4.93
CA ASP A 13 -2.30 9.75 -6.23
C ASP A 13 -1.75 11.19 -6.17
N THR A 14 -1.91 11.90 -5.06
CA THR A 14 -1.41 13.26 -4.93
C THR A 14 -0.29 13.35 -3.91
N ARG A 15 0.67 14.22 -4.21
CA ARG A 15 1.82 14.46 -3.32
C ARG A 15 1.41 15.14 -2.02
N ASP A 16 0.45 16.05 -2.10
CA ASP A 16 -0.02 16.78 -0.92
C ASP A 16 -0.69 15.84 0.09
N ASP A 17 -1.54 14.94 -0.39
CA ASP A 17 -2.20 13.96 0.47
C ASP A 17 -1.20 12.93 1.00
N GLU A 18 -0.22 12.57 0.21
CA GLU A 18 0.88 11.72 0.65
C GLU A 18 1.61 12.34 1.85
N GLU A 19 1.98 13.61 1.76
CA GLU A 19 2.70 14.30 2.83
C GLU A 19 1.87 14.37 4.11
N LEU A 20 0.58 14.65 3.99
CA LEU A 20 -0.31 14.70 5.15
C LEU A 20 -0.41 13.34 5.83
N THR A 21 -0.54 12.28 5.05
CA THR A 21 -0.61 10.91 5.58
C THR A 21 0.69 10.53 6.27
N ILE A 22 1.83 10.81 5.65
CA ILE A 22 3.14 10.48 6.22
C ILE A 22 3.33 11.23 7.55
N ARG A 23 2.96 12.51 7.62
CA ARG A 23 3.03 13.28 8.88
C ARG A 23 2.16 12.66 9.96
N GLY A 24 0.96 12.20 9.59
CA GLY A 24 0.08 11.53 10.54
C GLY A 24 0.68 10.25 11.08
N LEU A 25 1.32 9.46 10.22
CA LEU A 25 2.00 8.23 10.63
C LEU A 25 3.17 8.53 11.55
N GLU A 26 3.94 9.55 11.26
CA GLU A 26 5.05 9.99 12.11
C GLU A 26 4.57 10.43 13.49
N ARG A 27 3.49 11.19 13.55
CA ARG A 27 2.88 11.61 14.82
C ARG A 27 2.39 10.44 15.66
N ALA A 28 1.98 9.36 14.99
CA ALA A 28 1.57 8.13 15.67
C ALA A 28 2.76 7.25 16.05
N ASN A 29 4.00 7.74 15.89
CA ASN A 29 5.23 7.01 16.17
C ASN A 29 5.41 5.75 15.32
N LEU A 30 4.85 5.73 14.12
CA LEU A 30 5.07 4.62 13.21
C LEU A 30 6.46 4.78 12.59
N GLN A 31 7.34 3.82 12.85
CA GLN A 31 8.74 3.87 12.41
C GLN A 31 9.01 3.05 11.15
N ASN A 32 8.01 2.38 10.63
CA ASN A 32 8.14 1.58 9.43
C ASN A 32 8.43 2.46 8.21
N PRO A 33 9.31 2.06 7.30
CA PRO A 33 9.49 2.82 6.07
C PRO A 33 8.20 2.85 5.26
N VAL A 34 7.96 3.96 4.56
CA VAL A 34 6.77 4.13 3.74
C VAL A 34 7.15 4.01 2.28
N LYS A 35 6.48 3.13 1.56
CA LYS A 35 6.60 2.99 0.11
C LYS A 35 5.32 3.52 -0.51
N VAL A 36 5.44 4.32 -1.56
CA VAL A 36 4.30 5.00 -2.17
C VAL A 36 4.01 4.42 -3.55
N ALA A 37 2.75 4.07 -3.78
CA ALA A 37 2.23 3.74 -5.09
C ALA A 37 1.26 4.84 -5.50
N ARG A 38 1.41 5.36 -6.72
CA ARG A 38 0.65 6.53 -7.18
C ARG A 38 -0.74 6.20 -7.70
N ASP A 39 -1.00 4.96 -8.01
CA ASP A 39 -2.32 4.51 -8.48
C ASP A 39 -2.52 3.04 -8.14
N GLY A 40 -3.71 2.54 -8.44
CA GLY A 40 -4.06 1.16 -8.13
C GLY A 40 -3.22 0.15 -8.89
N GLN A 41 -2.85 0.43 -10.14
CA GLN A 41 -2.02 -0.48 -10.91
C GLN A 41 -0.62 -0.60 -10.30
N ALA A 42 -0.03 0.53 -9.88
CA ALA A 42 1.26 0.52 -9.21
C ALA A 42 1.22 -0.28 -7.92
N ALA A 43 0.10 -0.20 -7.17
CA ALA A 43 -0.09 -0.98 -5.96
C ALA A 43 -0.16 -2.48 -6.27
N LEU A 44 -0.88 -2.87 -7.30
CA LEU A 44 -0.96 -4.28 -7.71
C LEU A 44 0.39 -4.81 -8.18
N ASP A 45 1.13 -4.00 -8.93
CA ASP A 45 2.47 -4.38 -9.38
C ASP A 45 3.41 -4.58 -8.18
N TYR A 46 3.32 -3.72 -7.19
CA TYR A 46 4.10 -3.86 -5.96
C TYR A 46 3.76 -5.16 -5.23
N LEU A 47 2.48 -5.46 -5.08
CA LEU A 47 2.01 -6.59 -4.27
C LEU A 47 2.17 -7.93 -4.98
N PHE A 48 1.97 -7.97 -6.28
CA PHE A 48 1.89 -9.22 -7.03
C PHE A 48 2.95 -9.39 -8.11
N GLY A 49 3.73 -8.33 -8.37
CA GLY A 49 4.74 -8.37 -9.43
C GLY A 49 4.15 -8.18 -10.81
N THR A 50 5.02 -8.26 -11.80
CA THR A 50 4.67 -8.19 -13.22
C THR A 50 5.42 -9.30 -13.96
N ASP A 51 5.22 -9.40 -15.26
CA ASP A 51 5.97 -10.36 -16.09
C ASP A 51 7.48 -10.10 -16.06
N GLU A 52 7.87 -8.86 -15.79
CA GLU A 52 9.28 -8.43 -15.83
C GLU A 52 9.90 -8.30 -14.44
N GLN A 53 9.10 -8.30 -13.39
CA GLN A 53 9.58 -7.97 -12.05
C GLN A 53 8.84 -8.79 -10.99
N ASP A 54 9.59 -9.40 -10.09
CA ASP A 54 9.04 -10.15 -8.97
C ASP A 54 8.26 -9.23 -8.02
N PRO A 55 7.25 -9.75 -7.31
CA PRO A 55 6.56 -8.95 -6.30
C PRO A 55 7.49 -8.55 -5.17
N GLU A 56 7.25 -7.38 -4.59
CA GLU A 56 7.95 -6.95 -3.39
C GLU A 56 7.48 -7.79 -2.19
N PRO A 57 8.27 -7.84 -1.10
CA PRO A 57 7.81 -8.48 0.11
C PRO A 57 6.48 -7.89 0.59
N VAL A 58 5.63 -8.72 1.18
CA VAL A 58 4.31 -8.26 1.65
C VAL A 58 4.49 -7.16 2.69
N PRO A 59 3.85 -5.99 2.52
CA PRO A 59 3.96 -4.91 3.49
C PRO A 59 3.26 -5.26 4.81
N ALA A 60 3.61 -4.53 5.88
CA ALA A 60 2.95 -4.70 7.17
C ALA A 60 1.49 -4.22 7.12
N VAL A 61 1.26 -3.12 6.40
CA VAL A 61 -0.04 -2.45 6.30
C VAL A 61 -0.14 -1.79 4.94
N VAL A 62 -1.34 -1.72 4.38
CA VAL A 62 -1.64 -0.90 3.19
C VAL A 62 -2.59 0.22 3.61
N VAL A 63 -2.22 1.45 3.29
CA VAL A 63 -3.08 2.63 3.45
C VAL A 63 -3.58 3.00 2.05
N LEU A 64 -4.87 2.95 1.85
CA LEU A 64 -5.45 2.91 0.52
C LEU A 64 -6.56 3.94 0.36
N ASP A 65 -6.44 4.82 -0.67
CA ASP A 65 -7.53 5.68 -1.11
C ASP A 65 -8.41 4.88 -2.08
N VAL A 66 -9.72 4.88 -1.86
CA VAL A 66 -10.65 4.15 -2.72
C VAL A 66 -10.92 4.85 -4.05
N HIS A 67 -10.60 6.13 -4.16
CA HIS A 67 -10.85 6.96 -5.36
C HIS A 67 -9.58 7.18 -6.19
N LEU A 68 -8.83 6.11 -6.43
CA LEU A 68 -7.59 6.19 -7.20
C LEU A 68 -7.86 6.21 -8.70
N PRO A 69 -6.97 6.86 -9.50
CA PRO A 69 -7.06 6.75 -10.94
C PRO A 69 -6.63 5.35 -11.43
N ARG A 70 -6.99 5.02 -12.65
CA ARG A 70 -6.67 3.77 -13.36
C ARG A 70 -7.37 2.57 -12.74
N VAL A 71 -6.80 1.98 -11.70
CA VAL A 71 -7.44 0.88 -10.97
C VAL A 71 -7.93 1.43 -9.63
N SER A 72 -9.22 1.34 -9.35
CA SER A 72 -9.80 1.90 -8.13
C SER A 72 -9.29 1.22 -6.87
N GLY A 73 -9.37 1.92 -5.74
CA GLY A 73 -9.01 1.35 -4.45
C GLY A 73 -9.84 0.11 -4.09
N LEU A 74 -11.11 0.09 -4.50
CA LEU A 74 -11.97 -1.09 -4.28
C LEU A 74 -11.47 -2.29 -5.06
N GLU A 75 -10.98 -2.09 -6.29
CA GLU A 75 -10.42 -3.18 -7.09
C GLU A 75 -9.12 -3.70 -6.49
N VAL A 76 -8.25 -2.80 -6.01
CA VAL A 76 -7.03 -3.18 -5.31
C VAL A 76 -7.37 -4.04 -4.09
N LEU A 77 -8.34 -3.60 -3.29
CA LEU A 77 -8.80 -4.32 -2.11
C LEU A 77 -9.32 -5.71 -2.48
N LYS A 78 -10.10 -5.79 -3.53
CA LYS A 78 -10.65 -7.06 -4.02
C LYS A 78 -9.53 -8.03 -4.38
N GLN A 79 -8.50 -7.56 -5.06
CA GLN A 79 -7.34 -8.38 -5.41
C GLN A 79 -6.57 -8.82 -4.16
N ILE A 80 -6.38 -7.93 -3.19
CA ILE A 80 -5.73 -8.26 -1.93
C ILE A 80 -6.45 -9.42 -1.24
N ARG A 81 -7.77 -9.38 -1.18
CA ARG A 81 -8.57 -10.40 -0.50
C ARG A 81 -8.68 -11.69 -1.31
N ALA A 82 -8.51 -11.63 -2.62
CA ALA A 82 -8.60 -12.80 -3.50
C ALA A 82 -7.34 -13.67 -3.50
N HIS A 83 -6.20 -13.12 -3.09
CA HIS A 83 -4.92 -13.84 -3.14
C HIS A 83 -4.50 -14.32 -1.75
N GLU A 84 -4.14 -15.58 -1.64
CA GLU A 84 -3.76 -16.18 -0.38
C GLU A 84 -2.60 -15.44 0.30
N ARG A 85 -1.65 -14.97 -0.50
CA ARG A 85 -0.46 -14.26 -0.01
C ARG A 85 -0.80 -12.98 0.76
N THR A 86 -1.88 -12.30 0.40
CA THR A 86 -2.22 -10.96 0.89
C THR A 86 -3.57 -10.87 1.60
N ARG A 87 -4.38 -11.91 1.59
CA ARG A 87 -5.77 -11.80 2.06
C ARG A 87 -5.93 -11.42 3.53
N ARG A 88 -4.89 -11.61 4.34
CA ARG A 88 -4.90 -11.24 5.76
C ARG A 88 -4.18 -9.94 6.04
N LEU A 89 -3.77 -9.25 4.98
CA LEU A 89 -3.06 -7.99 5.09
C LEU A 89 -3.95 -6.94 5.74
N ARG A 90 -3.36 -6.14 6.61
CA ARG A 90 -4.04 -5.02 7.27
C ARG A 90 -4.05 -3.78 6.38
N TRP A 91 -5.10 -2.99 6.56
CA TRP A 91 -5.29 -1.78 5.76
C TRP A 91 -6.30 -0.84 6.42
#